data_c3d9f2438a6027746bde27114d14c3dd
#
_entry.id   c3d9f2438a6027746bde27114d14c3dd
#
_cell.length_a   1.000
_cell.length_b   1.000
_cell.length_c   1.000
_cell.angle_alpha   90.00
_cell.angle_beta   90.00
_cell.angle_gamma   90.00
#
_symmetry.space_group_name_H-M   'P 1'
#
loop_
_entity.id
_entity.type
_entity.pdbx_description
1 polymer ?
#
loop_
_entity_poly.entity_id
_entity_poly.type
_entity_poly.pdbx_seq_one_letter_code
_entity_poly.pdbx_strand_id
1 'polypeptide(L)'
;MRSVLIVVDTNVVAYLVIEGEKTQAARNLWATESSWVVPNLLKYEFLNVLGTYCRHGGMALKEAEMLLRSIDQTLELAFSETDSLESLQLAVENNISAYDAHFISLAKTIGVPLVTADKKLISTFPQIAVPLSKWS
;
A
#
# COMPACT_ATOMS: atom_id res chain seq x y z
N MET A 1 -2.61 -19.89 -15.79
CA MET A 1 -1.56 -19.05 -15.14
C MET A 1 -2.02 -18.63 -13.77
N ARG A 2 -1.15 -18.75 -12.80
CA ARG A 2 -1.48 -18.49 -11.42
C ARG A 2 -1.14 -17.03 -11.07
N SER A 3 -2.10 -16.27 -10.53
CA SER A 3 -1.81 -14.91 -10.05
C SER A 3 -1.01 -14.99 -8.74
N VAL A 4 -0.06 -14.07 -8.58
CA VAL A 4 0.76 -13.96 -7.38
C VAL A 4 0.12 -12.96 -6.44
N LEU A 5 -0.13 -13.39 -5.20
CA LEU A 5 -0.68 -12.52 -4.18
C LEU A 5 0.46 -11.70 -3.56
N ILE A 6 0.26 -10.41 -3.43
CA ILE A 6 1.22 -9.52 -2.76
C ILE A 6 0.50 -8.56 -1.83
N VAL A 7 1.23 -8.04 -0.86
CA VAL A 7 0.77 -6.90 -0.05
C VAL A 7 1.40 -5.64 -0.64
N VAL A 8 0.63 -4.57 -0.74
CA VAL A 8 1.15 -3.28 -1.19
C VAL A 8 0.91 -2.22 -0.13
N ASP A 9 1.84 -1.26 -0.05
CA ASP A 9 1.74 -0.12 0.82
C ASP A 9 0.67 0.85 0.29
N THR A 10 0.10 1.66 1.16
CA THR A 10 -0.91 2.68 0.80
C THR A 10 -0.40 3.58 -0.31
N ASN A 11 0.87 4.00 -0.25
CA ASN A 11 1.44 4.88 -1.26
C ASN A 11 1.51 4.22 -2.65
N VAL A 12 1.67 2.90 -2.72
CA VAL A 12 1.66 2.21 -4.01
C VAL A 12 0.28 2.31 -4.67
N VAL A 13 -0.79 2.16 -3.90
CA VAL A 13 -2.16 2.37 -4.39
C VAL A 13 -2.33 3.82 -4.86
N ALA A 14 -1.85 4.77 -4.06
CA ALA A 14 -1.92 6.19 -4.42
C ALA A 14 -1.15 6.48 -5.73
N TYR A 15 0.04 5.93 -5.89
CA TYR A 15 0.82 6.12 -7.13
C TYR A 15 0.10 5.54 -8.35
N LEU A 16 -0.64 4.46 -8.17
CA LEU A 16 -1.39 3.85 -9.26
C LEU A 16 -2.49 4.76 -9.77
N VAL A 17 -3.22 5.43 -8.88
CA VAL A 17 -4.43 6.18 -9.22
C VAL A 17 -4.21 7.69 -9.31
N ILE A 18 -3.15 8.22 -8.69
CA ILE A 18 -2.81 9.66 -8.74
C ILE A 18 -1.54 9.82 -9.58
N GLU A 19 -1.65 10.48 -10.73
CA GLU A 19 -0.56 10.62 -11.69
C GLU A 19 0.67 11.30 -11.07
N GLY A 20 1.84 10.71 -11.28
CA GLY A 20 3.11 11.21 -10.77
C GLY A 20 4.29 10.36 -11.23
N GLU A 21 5.47 10.60 -10.66
CA GLU A 21 6.72 9.93 -11.06
C GLU A 21 6.67 8.41 -10.90
N LYS A 22 5.97 7.91 -9.90
CA LYS A 22 5.95 6.48 -9.58
C LYS A 22 4.74 5.75 -10.16
N THR A 23 3.88 6.45 -10.89
CA THR A 23 2.66 5.87 -11.46
C THR A 23 3.00 4.74 -12.44
N GLN A 24 4.02 4.93 -13.29
CA GLN A 24 4.35 3.89 -14.26
C GLN A 24 4.80 2.60 -13.59
N ALA A 25 5.63 2.69 -12.55
CA ALA A 25 6.05 1.51 -11.79
C ALA A 25 4.85 0.81 -11.14
N ALA A 26 3.92 1.58 -10.55
CA ALA A 26 2.72 1.02 -9.95
C ALA A 26 1.82 0.36 -10.99
N ARG A 27 1.70 0.94 -12.18
CA ARG A 27 0.95 0.35 -13.29
C ARG A 27 1.59 -0.95 -13.79
N ASN A 28 2.91 -0.98 -13.89
CA ASN A 28 3.64 -2.17 -14.29
C ASN A 28 3.44 -3.29 -13.26
N LEU A 29 3.48 -2.95 -11.97
CA LEU A 29 3.20 -3.89 -10.91
C LEU A 29 1.78 -4.45 -11.03
N TRP A 30 0.79 -3.58 -11.22
CA TRP A 30 -0.61 -3.99 -11.37
C TRP A 30 -0.80 -4.91 -12.58
N ALA A 31 -0.08 -4.64 -13.68
CA ALA A 31 -0.17 -5.44 -14.89
C ALA A 31 0.40 -6.85 -14.73
N THR A 32 1.41 -7.01 -13.89
CA THR A 32 2.08 -8.30 -13.71
C THR A 32 1.58 -9.08 -12.49
N GLU A 33 1.22 -8.38 -11.41
CA GLU A 33 0.80 -8.98 -10.16
C GLU A 33 -0.39 -8.19 -9.62
N SER A 34 -1.60 -8.53 -10.08
CA SER A 34 -2.80 -7.75 -9.81
C SER A 34 -3.63 -8.26 -8.62
N SER A 35 -3.18 -9.30 -7.92
CA SER A 35 -3.85 -9.81 -6.73
C SER A 35 -3.25 -9.14 -5.49
N TRP A 36 -3.79 -7.98 -5.13
CA TRP A 36 -3.29 -7.18 -4.01
C TRP A 36 -4.15 -7.37 -2.78
N VAL A 37 -3.53 -7.78 -1.67
CA VAL A 37 -4.18 -7.83 -0.36
C VAL A 37 -3.59 -6.71 0.50
N VAL A 38 -4.46 -6.03 1.24
CA VAL A 38 -4.07 -4.84 2.01
C VAL A 38 -4.73 -4.87 3.39
N PRO A 39 -4.10 -4.28 4.41
CA PRO A 39 -4.76 -4.12 5.71
C PRO A 39 -6.00 -3.24 5.59
N ASN A 40 -6.99 -3.47 6.44
CA ASN A 40 -8.20 -2.65 6.49
C ASN A 40 -7.88 -1.17 6.68
N LEU A 41 -6.81 -0.84 7.38
CA LEU A 41 -6.42 0.55 7.64
C LEU A 41 -6.05 1.31 6.36
N LEU A 42 -5.71 0.62 5.26
CA LEU A 42 -5.33 1.28 4.01
C LEU A 42 -6.41 2.26 3.56
N LYS A 43 -7.68 1.92 3.73
CA LYS A 43 -8.77 2.80 3.32
C LYS A 43 -8.72 4.14 4.04
N TYR A 44 -8.41 4.11 5.34
CA TYR A 44 -8.34 5.35 6.14
C TYR A 44 -7.09 6.16 5.80
N GLU A 45 -5.98 5.49 5.57
CA GLU A 45 -4.77 6.18 5.12
C GLU A 45 -4.95 6.81 3.74
N PHE A 46 -5.62 6.10 2.84
CA PHE A 46 -5.90 6.62 1.49
C PHE A 46 -6.83 7.84 1.55
N LEU A 47 -7.84 7.81 2.42
CA LEU A 47 -8.67 9.00 2.70
C LEU A 47 -7.81 10.19 3.09
N ASN A 48 -6.83 9.98 3.97
CA ASN A 48 -5.96 11.06 4.42
C ASN A 48 -5.07 11.58 3.29
N VAL A 49 -4.58 10.68 2.42
CA VAL A 49 -3.81 11.07 1.23
C VAL A 49 -4.66 11.97 0.33
N LEU A 50 -5.88 11.55 0.02
CA LEU A 50 -6.79 12.34 -0.82
C LEU A 50 -7.10 13.69 -0.18
N GLY A 51 -7.39 13.70 1.13
CA GLY A 51 -7.65 14.94 1.86
C GLY A 51 -6.48 15.92 1.79
N THR A 52 -5.26 15.42 1.89
CA THR A 52 -4.05 16.23 1.78
C THR A 52 -3.91 16.83 0.38
N TYR A 53 -4.15 16.04 -0.67
CA TYR A 53 -4.13 16.56 -2.04
C TYR A 53 -5.19 17.63 -2.28
N CYS A 54 -6.38 17.46 -1.69
CA CYS A 54 -7.44 18.48 -1.82
C CYS A 54 -7.09 19.75 -1.09
N ARG A 55 -6.53 19.65 0.12
CA ARG A 55 -6.21 20.83 0.92
C ARG A 55 -4.97 21.58 0.42
N HIS A 56 -3.98 20.86 -0.08
CA HIS A 56 -2.66 21.44 -0.37
C HIS A 56 -2.14 21.18 -1.78
N GLY A 57 -2.74 20.26 -2.53
CA GLY A 57 -2.25 19.83 -3.84
C GLY A 57 -3.11 20.22 -5.02
N GLY A 58 -4.17 21.00 -4.80
CA GLY A 58 -5.03 21.48 -5.89
C GLY A 58 -5.98 20.44 -6.48
N MET A 59 -6.16 19.30 -5.81
CA MET A 59 -7.11 18.30 -6.28
C MET A 59 -8.54 18.73 -5.95
N ALA A 60 -9.46 18.61 -6.92
CA ALA A 60 -10.87 18.88 -6.68
C ALA A 60 -11.51 17.77 -5.85
N LEU A 61 -12.44 18.13 -4.96
CA LEU A 61 -13.13 17.15 -4.12
C LEU A 61 -13.80 16.05 -4.96
N LYS A 62 -14.42 16.42 -6.09
CA LYS A 62 -15.05 15.44 -6.98
C LYS A 62 -14.07 14.40 -7.50
N GLU A 63 -12.88 14.83 -7.85
CA GLU A 63 -11.83 13.91 -8.30
C GLU A 63 -11.44 12.95 -7.17
N ALA A 64 -11.24 13.48 -5.96
CA ALA A 64 -10.90 12.66 -4.79
C ALA A 64 -12.01 11.64 -4.51
N GLU A 65 -13.27 12.04 -4.61
CA GLU A 65 -14.40 11.12 -4.43
C GLU A 65 -14.40 9.98 -5.45
N MET A 66 -14.08 10.28 -6.71
CA MET A 66 -13.97 9.27 -7.76
C MET A 66 -12.84 8.29 -7.48
N LEU A 67 -11.69 8.80 -7.04
CA LEU A 67 -10.54 7.97 -6.71
C LEU A 67 -10.83 7.07 -5.51
N LEU A 68 -11.53 7.59 -4.50
CA LEU A 68 -11.92 6.80 -3.35
C LEU A 68 -12.84 5.64 -3.75
N ARG A 69 -13.80 5.89 -4.63
CA ARG A 69 -14.69 4.84 -5.13
C ARG A 69 -13.92 3.79 -5.93
N SER A 70 -12.85 4.18 -6.64
CA SER A 70 -12.10 3.26 -7.48
C SER A 70 -11.44 2.15 -6.68
N ILE A 71 -10.99 2.40 -5.47
CA ILE A 71 -10.37 1.35 -4.66
C ILE A 71 -11.37 0.32 -4.15
N ASP A 72 -12.65 0.67 -4.06
CA ASP A 72 -13.70 -0.26 -3.67
C ASP A 72 -14.30 -1.01 -4.85
N GLN A 73 -14.37 -0.38 -6.03
CA GLN A 73 -15.16 -0.87 -7.16
C GLN A 73 -14.35 -1.31 -8.36
N THR A 74 -13.19 -0.69 -8.59
CA THR A 74 -12.40 -0.92 -9.82
C THR A 74 -11.18 -1.76 -9.57
N LEU A 75 -10.45 -1.50 -8.48
CA LEU A 75 -9.19 -2.18 -8.20
C LEU A 75 -9.37 -3.56 -7.57
N GLU A 76 -10.53 -3.84 -7.01
CA GLU A 76 -10.81 -5.14 -6.38
C GLU A 76 -9.75 -5.56 -5.36
N LEU A 77 -9.32 -4.60 -4.52
CA LEU A 77 -8.38 -4.90 -3.45
C LEU A 77 -9.00 -5.85 -2.43
N ALA A 78 -8.23 -6.84 -1.98
CA ALA A 78 -8.66 -7.71 -0.90
C ALA A 78 -8.25 -7.10 0.44
N PHE A 79 -9.23 -6.62 1.21
CA PHE A 79 -8.97 -6.05 2.53
C PHE A 79 -8.93 -7.15 3.59
N SER A 80 -7.98 -7.06 4.50
CA SER A 80 -7.77 -8.05 5.54
C SER A 80 -7.54 -7.40 6.90
N GLU A 81 -8.03 -8.06 7.95
CA GLU A 81 -7.64 -7.71 9.30
C GLU A 81 -6.18 -8.13 9.52
N THR A 82 -5.52 -7.48 10.47
CA THR A 82 -4.14 -7.75 10.82
C THR A 82 -4.02 -8.04 12.31
N ASP A 83 -2.94 -8.72 12.70
CA ASP A 83 -2.67 -9.03 14.10
C ASP A 83 -2.16 -7.77 14.80
N SER A 84 -3.00 -7.18 15.65
CA SER A 84 -2.68 -5.94 16.36
C SER A 84 -1.54 -6.14 17.37
N LEU A 85 -1.48 -7.31 18.01
CA LEU A 85 -0.42 -7.59 18.98
C LEU A 85 0.93 -7.68 18.27
N GLU A 86 1.01 -8.41 17.17
CA GLU A 86 2.23 -8.51 16.37
C GLU A 86 2.62 -7.14 15.81
N SER A 87 1.64 -6.37 15.33
CA SER A 87 1.90 -5.03 14.79
C SER A 87 2.50 -4.11 15.85
N LEU A 88 1.99 -4.17 17.08
CA LEU A 88 2.55 -3.39 18.19
C LEU A 88 4.00 -3.81 18.47
N GLN A 89 4.26 -5.11 18.54
CA GLN A 89 5.61 -5.64 18.80
C GLN A 89 6.59 -5.19 17.70
N LEU A 90 6.20 -5.33 16.44
CA LEU A 90 7.03 -4.93 15.31
C LEU A 90 7.33 -3.43 15.33
N ALA A 91 6.33 -2.62 15.66
CA ALA A 91 6.49 -1.16 15.74
C ALA A 91 7.52 -0.77 16.80
N VAL A 92 7.41 -1.34 17.99
CA VAL A 92 8.29 -1.02 19.11
C VAL A 92 9.72 -1.55 18.86
N GLU A 93 9.84 -2.79 18.42
CA GLU A 93 11.14 -3.45 18.21
C GLU A 93 11.92 -2.85 17.05
N ASN A 94 11.25 -2.30 16.04
CA ASN A 94 11.90 -1.80 14.84
C ASN A 94 11.80 -0.29 14.65
N ASN A 95 11.24 0.42 15.63
CA ASN A 95 11.09 1.87 15.59
C ASN A 95 10.39 2.35 14.31
N ILE A 96 9.28 1.72 13.99
CA ILE A 96 8.38 2.12 12.90
C ILE A 96 7.00 2.43 13.47
N SER A 97 6.16 3.10 12.68
CA SER A 97 4.79 3.36 13.12
C SER A 97 4.00 2.05 13.20
N ALA A 98 2.96 2.01 14.06
CA ALA A 98 2.07 0.88 14.11
C ALA A 98 1.32 0.70 12.78
N TYR A 99 1.08 1.80 12.06
CA TYR A 99 0.46 1.75 10.74
C TYR A 99 1.33 0.96 9.75
N ASP A 100 2.61 1.31 9.64
CA ASP A 100 3.55 0.57 8.79
C ASP A 100 3.69 -0.89 9.23
N ALA A 101 3.67 -1.12 10.54
CA ALA A 101 3.79 -2.46 11.10
C ALA A 101 2.64 -3.37 10.66
N HIS A 102 1.42 -2.82 10.46
CA HIS A 102 0.29 -3.62 9.97
C HIS A 102 0.59 -4.24 8.58
N PHE A 103 1.23 -3.49 7.70
CA PHE A 103 1.59 -3.99 6.36
C PHE A 103 2.63 -5.11 6.45
N ILE A 104 3.64 -4.93 7.30
CA ILE A 104 4.66 -5.95 7.52
C ILE A 104 4.04 -7.21 8.14
N SER A 105 3.19 -7.04 9.16
CA SER A 105 2.50 -8.16 9.82
C SER A 105 1.65 -8.96 8.85
N LEU A 106 0.89 -8.27 8.00
CA LEU A 106 0.05 -8.94 7.00
C LEU A 106 0.88 -9.74 6.02
N ALA A 107 1.93 -9.14 5.47
CA ALA A 107 2.82 -9.82 4.53
C ALA A 107 3.46 -11.06 5.17
N LYS A 108 3.91 -10.93 6.40
CA LYS A 108 4.51 -12.02 7.15
C LYS A 108 3.52 -13.15 7.41
N THR A 109 2.30 -12.82 7.83
CA THR A 109 1.26 -13.82 8.12
C THR A 109 0.87 -14.62 6.89
N ILE A 110 0.73 -13.95 5.74
CA ILE A 110 0.33 -14.61 4.49
C ILE A 110 1.53 -15.30 3.82
N GLY A 111 2.76 -14.85 4.13
CA GLY A 111 3.97 -15.39 3.52
C GLY A 111 4.22 -14.86 2.13
N VAL A 112 3.88 -13.59 1.89
CA VAL A 112 4.07 -12.93 0.59
C VAL A 112 4.86 -11.63 0.80
N PRO A 113 5.46 -11.07 -0.26
CA PRO A 113 6.20 -9.82 -0.12
C PRO A 113 5.26 -8.62 0.07
N LEU A 114 5.80 -7.60 0.73
CA LEU A 114 5.23 -6.25 0.75
C LEU A 114 5.98 -5.41 -0.28
N VAL A 115 5.27 -4.89 -1.26
CA VAL A 115 5.86 -3.95 -2.22
C VAL A 115 5.65 -2.53 -1.70
N THR A 116 6.73 -1.79 -1.58
CA THR A 116 6.72 -0.44 -1.01
C THR A 116 7.80 0.43 -1.64
N ALA A 117 7.65 1.74 -1.55
CA ALA A 117 8.68 2.70 -1.92
C ALA A 117 9.40 3.27 -0.67
N ASP A 118 9.00 2.85 0.52
CA ASP A 118 9.57 3.34 1.77
C ASP A 118 10.94 2.71 2.03
N LYS A 119 11.99 3.52 1.95
CA LYS A 119 13.37 3.07 2.10
C LYS A 119 13.65 2.46 3.46
N LYS A 120 13.03 3.00 4.51
CA LYS A 120 13.23 2.49 5.87
C LYS A 120 12.64 1.08 6.02
N LEU A 121 11.45 0.84 5.48
CA LEU A 121 10.85 -0.49 5.50
C LEU A 121 11.68 -1.49 4.71
N ILE A 122 12.17 -1.10 3.55
CA ILE A 122 13.02 -1.97 2.71
C ILE A 122 14.30 -2.35 3.45
N SER A 123 14.96 -1.38 4.10
CA SER A 123 16.21 -1.66 4.81
C SER A 123 15.99 -2.42 6.12
N THR A 124 14.87 -2.18 6.81
CA THR A 124 14.58 -2.84 8.08
C THR A 124 14.10 -4.28 7.88
N PHE A 125 13.34 -4.53 6.82
CA PHE A 125 12.76 -5.85 6.54
C PHE A 125 13.14 -6.35 5.15
N PRO A 126 14.44 -6.58 4.89
CA PRO A 126 14.89 -6.93 3.54
C PRO A 126 14.36 -8.26 3.01
N GLN A 127 13.86 -9.13 3.89
CA GLN A 127 13.29 -10.42 3.47
C GLN A 127 11.79 -10.35 3.22
N ILE A 128 11.15 -9.24 3.57
CA ILE A 128 9.69 -9.07 3.43
C ILE A 128 9.38 -7.94 2.45
N ALA A 129 10.06 -6.79 2.61
CA ALA A 129 9.79 -5.59 1.81
C ALA A 129 10.59 -5.59 0.51
N VAL A 130 9.91 -5.35 -0.60
CA VAL A 130 10.48 -5.32 -1.94
C VAL A 130 10.24 -3.92 -2.52
N PRO A 131 11.26 -3.27 -3.11
CA PRO A 131 11.10 -1.91 -3.62
C PRO A 131 10.24 -1.88 -4.88
N LEU A 132 9.29 -0.93 -4.92
CA LEU A 132 8.45 -0.69 -6.10
C LEU A 132 9.30 -0.43 -7.35
N SER A 133 10.50 0.13 -7.20
CA SER A 133 11.41 0.42 -8.31
C SER A 133 11.80 -0.79 -9.14
N LYS A 134 11.59 -2.01 -8.64
CA LYS A 134 11.80 -3.23 -9.44
C LYS A 134 10.90 -3.29 -10.67
N TRP A 135 9.80 -2.56 -10.67
CA TRP A 135 8.84 -2.51 -11.77
C TRP A 135 8.92 -1.21 -12.59
N SER A 136 9.95 -0.44 -12.35
CA SER A 136 10.16 0.81 -13.11
C SER A 136 10.41 0.58 -14.58
#